data_ad01a627e0aedbe206addcdd030a0ea4
#
_entry.id   ad01a627e0aedbe206addcdd030a0ea4
#
_cell.length_a   1.000
_cell.length_b   1.000
_cell.length_c   1.000
_cell.angle_alpha   90.00
_cell.angle_beta   90.00
_cell.angle_gamma   90.00
#
_symmetry.space_group_name_H-M   'P 1'
#
loop_
_entity.id
_entity.type
_entity.pdbx_description
1 polymer ?
#
loop_
_entity_poly.entity_id
_entity_poly.type
_entity_poly.pdbx_seq_one_letter_code
_entity_poly.pdbx_strand_id
1 'polypeptide(L)'
;MPQDTLLSLEERRTKYSVPALEKGLDVLEYLSEQAVPLTQAQLARALNRQAGEIFRMLACLESRGYLRREPLTGAYSLTLKLFELSRAHSPYEVLLKAAQPLMRSLAEDLRESCHLCVLHRDRVLVLAQEESPRPFRLSVEVGSLHSPLHTTSGRVLLASMEEAQCEEVLVRDLEWRREKPALRAAFIKRLAAIRARGYERSEGERFVGGLDIGVPVGPPECSIKAALTIATLKEKNGPSLETMLPALTACAEVIAVHAGLKREEEMPSADAANRRPQV
;
A
#
# COMPACT_ATOMS: atom_id res chain seq x y z
N MET A 1 -29.72 2.65 15.25
CA MET A 1 -28.59 2.25 14.36
C MET A 1 -29.01 2.50 12.94
N PRO A 2 -28.30 3.32 12.14
CA PRO A 2 -28.73 3.61 10.77
C PRO A 2 -28.55 2.35 9.91
N GLN A 3 -29.60 2.04 9.12
CA GLN A 3 -29.66 0.91 8.17
C GLN A 3 -28.66 1.03 6.98
N ASP A 4 -27.80 2.03 6.97
CA ASP A 4 -26.87 2.32 5.87
C ASP A 4 -25.59 1.46 5.85
N THR A 5 -25.38 0.63 6.85
CA THR A 5 -24.13 -0.20 6.95
C THR A 5 -24.14 -1.39 5.98
N LEU A 6 -25.29 -1.74 5.41
CA LEU A 6 -25.47 -2.92 4.54
C LEU A 6 -25.48 -2.61 3.03
N LEU A 7 -25.43 -1.33 2.62
CA LEU A 7 -25.41 -0.97 1.21
C LEU A 7 -24.03 -1.21 0.60
N SER A 8 -23.98 -1.83 -0.59
CA SER A 8 -22.76 -1.93 -1.39
C SER A 8 -22.22 -0.54 -1.77
N LEU A 9 -20.93 -0.45 -2.12
CA LEU A 9 -20.34 0.81 -2.57
C LEU A 9 -21.05 1.41 -3.77
N GLU A 10 -21.57 0.58 -4.70
CA GLU A 10 -22.33 1.04 -5.87
C GLU A 10 -23.71 1.59 -5.48
N GLU A 11 -24.42 0.92 -4.58
CA GLU A 11 -25.70 1.42 -4.06
C GLU A 11 -25.52 2.73 -3.28
N ARG A 12 -24.45 2.88 -2.50
CA ARG A 12 -24.10 4.15 -1.83
C ARG A 12 -23.77 5.25 -2.83
N ARG A 13 -23.00 4.96 -3.90
CA ARG A 13 -22.71 5.93 -4.97
C ARG A 13 -23.98 6.42 -5.62
N THR A 14 -24.93 5.55 -5.92
CA THR A 14 -26.19 5.92 -6.54
C THR A 14 -27.08 6.71 -5.58
N LYS A 15 -27.21 6.27 -4.33
CA LYS A 15 -28.09 6.89 -3.31
C LYS A 15 -27.59 8.27 -2.85
N TYR A 16 -26.28 8.48 -2.78
CA TYR A 16 -25.65 9.69 -2.27
C TYR A 16 -24.82 10.43 -3.33
N SER A 17 -25.18 10.28 -4.61
CA SER A 17 -24.50 10.98 -5.70
C SER A 17 -24.59 12.50 -5.54
N VAL A 18 -23.44 13.17 -5.63
CA VAL A 18 -23.30 14.62 -5.67
C VAL A 18 -22.55 14.98 -6.96
N PRO A 19 -23.25 15.11 -8.09
CA PRO A 19 -22.62 15.17 -9.42
C PRO A 19 -21.56 16.27 -9.57
N ALA A 20 -21.73 17.41 -8.89
CA ALA A 20 -20.74 18.48 -8.94
C ALA A 20 -19.44 18.11 -8.23
N LEU A 21 -19.54 17.44 -7.08
CA LEU A 21 -18.36 16.96 -6.33
C LEU A 21 -17.65 15.86 -7.08
N GLU A 22 -18.37 14.89 -7.63
CA GLU A 22 -17.83 13.80 -8.42
C GLU A 22 -17.03 14.34 -9.61
N LYS A 23 -17.58 15.29 -10.37
CA LYS A 23 -16.87 15.93 -11.48
C LYS A 23 -15.61 16.67 -11.05
N GLY A 24 -15.61 17.28 -9.88
CA GLY A 24 -14.42 17.92 -9.31
C GLY A 24 -13.34 16.91 -8.94
N LEU A 25 -13.73 15.78 -8.37
CA LEU A 25 -12.81 14.66 -8.06
C LEU A 25 -12.27 14.02 -9.34
N ASP A 26 -13.11 13.75 -10.34
CA ASP A 26 -12.70 13.23 -11.66
C ASP A 26 -11.58 14.10 -12.28
N VAL A 27 -11.67 15.44 -12.15
CA VAL A 27 -10.64 16.36 -12.65
C VAL A 27 -9.33 16.20 -11.91
N LEU A 28 -9.36 16.10 -10.58
CA LEU A 28 -8.13 15.93 -9.76
C LEU A 28 -7.47 14.59 -10.03
N GLU A 29 -8.25 13.52 -10.06
CA GLU A 29 -7.78 12.16 -10.32
C GLU A 29 -7.15 12.07 -11.71
N TYR A 30 -7.83 12.57 -12.74
CA TYR A 30 -7.30 12.56 -14.12
C TYR A 30 -6.01 13.36 -14.27
N LEU A 31 -5.92 14.56 -13.66
CA LEU A 31 -4.68 15.35 -13.71
C LEU A 31 -3.51 14.66 -12.98
N SER A 32 -3.80 13.89 -11.93
CA SER A 32 -2.75 13.13 -11.21
C SER A 32 -2.18 11.99 -12.06
N GLU A 33 -3.03 11.32 -12.85
CA GLU A 33 -2.61 10.24 -13.74
C GLU A 33 -1.77 10.71 -14.92
N GLN A 34 -2.11 11.90 -15.47
CA GLN A 34 -1.43 12.41 -16.68
C GLN A 34 -0.07 13.03 -16.40
N ALA A 35 0.18 13.50 -15.17
CA ALA A 35 1.42 14.19 -14.74
C ALA A 35 1.87 15.38 -15.61
N VAL A 36 0.99 15.91 -16.49
CA VAL A 36 1.23 17.06 -17.34
C VAL A 36 0.10 18.08 -17.24
N PRO A 37 0.36 19.40 -17.42
CA PRO A 37 -0.70 20.40 -17.43
C PRO A 37 -1.64 20.20 -18.63
N LEU A 38 -2.95 20.34 -18.40
CA LEU A 38 -3.98 20.17 -19.43
C LEU A 38 -4.90 21.39 -19.50
N THR A 39 -5.27 21.77 -20.71
CA THR A 39 -6.26 22.84 -20.95
C THR A 39 -7.67 22.36 -20.62
N GLN A 40 -8.59 23.31 -20.37
CA GLN A 40 -10.01 23.02 -20.17
C GLN A 40 -10.60 22.16 -21.29
N ALA A 41 -10.24 22.43 -22.54
CA ALA A 41 -10.75 21.68 -23.69
C ALA A 41 -10.26 20.21 -23.70
N GLN A 42 -8.99 19.99 -23.32
CA GLN A 42 -8.43 18.64 -23.19
C GLN A 42 -9.11 17.87 -22.08
N LEU A 43 -9.29 18.48 -20.89
CA LEU A 43 -9.99 17.87 -19.76
C LEU A 43 -11.47 17.56 -20.09
N ALA A 44 -12.19 18.48 -20.73
CA ALA A 44 -13.57 18.27 -21.14
C ALA A 44 -13.70 17.06 -22.10
N ARG A 45 -12.79 16.95 -23.06
CA ARG A 45 -12.75 15.83 -24.01
C ARG A 45 -12.41 14.51 -23.30
N ALA A 46 -11.37 14.51 -22.49
CA ALA A 46 -10.90 13.30 -21.79
C ALA A 46 -11.93 12.73 -20.81
N LEU A 47 -12.61 13.60 -20.07
CA LEU A 47 -13.63 13.22 -19.11
C LEU A 47 -15.03 13.06 -19.74
N ASN A 48 -15.15 13.21 -21.07
CA ASN A 48 -16.44 13.17 -21.80
C ASN A 48 -17.52 14.08 -21.17
N ARG A 49 -17.16 15.35 -20.91
CA ARG A 49 -17.99 16.35 -20.26
C ARG A 49 -18.11 17.61 -21.11
N GLN A 50 -19.16 18.42 -20.87
CA GLN A 50 -19.32 19.70 -21.54
C GLN A 50 -18.32 20.74 -20.98
N ALA A 51 -17.80 21.63 -21.86
CA ALA A 51 -16.81 22.62 -21.46
C ALA A 51 -17.28 23.56 -20.34
N GLY A 52 -18.58 23.94 -20.32
CA GLY A 52 -19.15 24.79 -19.27
C GLY A 52 -19.26 24.11 -17.91
N GLU A 53 -19.42 22.77 -17.88
CA GLU A 53 -19.39 22.01 -16.63
C GLU A 53 -17.97 21.97 -16.05
N ILE A 54 -17.01 21.63 -16.89
CA ILE A 54 -15.59 21.58 -16.50
C ILE A 54 -15.10 22.94 -16.04
N PHE A 55 -15.46 24.03 -16.72
CA PHE A 55 -15.09 25.38 -16.32
C PHE A 55 -15.44 25.69 -14.85
N ARG A 56 -16.68 25.39 -14.45
CA ARG A 56 -17.12 25.65 -13.07
C ARG A 56 -16.33 24.82 -12.04
N MET A 57 -16.00 23.56 -12.36
CA MET A 57 -15.19 22.72 -11.50
C MET A 57 -13.75 23.25 -11.39
N LEU A 58 -13.13 23.60 -12.52
CA LEU A 58 -11.79 24.18 -12.56
C LEU A 58 -11.70 25.49 -11.78
N ALA A 59 -12.66 26.42 -11.98
CA ALA A 59 -12.72 27.68 -11.26
C ALA A 59 -12.86 27.47 -9.72
N CYS A 60 -13.68 26.51 -9.30
CA CYS A 60 -13.81 26.15 -7.90
C CYS A 60 -12.51 25.57 -7.34
N LEU A 61 -11.91 24.61 -8.01
CA LEU A 61 -10.66 23.96 -7.57
C LEU A 61 -9.48 24.93 -7.55
N GLU A 62 -9.39 25.83 -8.53
CA GLU A 62 -8.38 26.88 -8.59
C GLU A 62 -8.55 27.89 -7.45
N SER A 63 -9.78 28.39 -7.21
CA SER A 63 -10.06 29.34 -6.12
C SER A 63 -9.78 28.76 -4.73
N ARG A 64 -9.87 27.44 -4.58
CA ARG A 64 -9.55 26.70 -3.35
C ARG A 64 -8.09 26.26 -3.26
N GLY A 65 -7.29 26.56 -4.27
CA GLY A 65 -5.85 26.27 -4.30
C GLY A 65 -5.49 24.83 -4.61
N TYR A 66 -6.39 23.99 -5.10
CA TYR A 66 -6.07 22.62 -5.55
C TYR A 66 -5.43 22.59 -6.92
N LEU A 67 -5.83 23.52 -7.78
CA LEU A 67 -5.28 23.72 -9.11
C LEU A 67 -4.63 25.09 -9.24
N ARG A 68 -3.66 25.18 -10.15
CA ARG A 68 -3.14 26.43 -10.68
C ARG A 68 -3.34 26.45 -12.19
N ARG A 69 -3.63 27.63 -12.73
CA ARG A 69 -3.73 27.86 -14.16
C ARG A 69 -2.48 28.59 -14.65
N GLU A 70 -1.88 28.06 -15.69
CA GLU A 70 -0.76 28.71 -16.37
C GLU A 70 -1.28 29.91 -17.21
N PRO A 71 -0.80 31.15 -16.97
CA PRO A 71 -1.34 32.34 -17.64
C PRO A 71 -1.17 32.32 -19.16
N LEU A 72 -0.06 31.77 -19.67
CA LEU A 72 0.26 31.80 -21.10
C LEU A 72 -0.51 30.72 -21.88
N THR A 73 -0.59 29.52 -21.37
CA THR A 73 -1.19 28.37 -22.05
C THR A 73 -2.64 28.15 -21.69
N GLY A 74 -3.08 28.68 -20.55
CA GLY A 74 -4.38 28.40 -19.96
C GLY A 74 -4.53 26.97 -19.42
N ALA A 75 -3.42 26.21 -19.35
CA ALA A 75 -3.42 24.84 -18.85
C ALA A 75 -3.47 24.79 -17.31
N TYR A 76 -4.12 23.76 -16.78
CA TYR A 76 -4.27 23.52 -15.35
C TYR A 76 -3.32 22.39 -14.89
N SER A 77 -2.77 22.55 -13.71
CA SER A 77 -1.97 21.52 -13.02
C SER A 77 -2.34 21.46 -11.56
N LEU A 78 -2.08 20.31 -10.93
CA LEU A 78 -2.22 20.16 -9.48
C LEU A 78 -1.24 21.05 -8.73
N THR A 79 -1.66 21.53 -7.57
CA THR A 79 -0.78 22.19 -6.58
C THR A 79 -0.35 21.19 -5.49
N LEU A 80 0.46 21.65 -4.54
CA LEU A 80 0.82 20.87 -3.37
C LEU A 80 -0.30 20.79 -2.31
N LYS A 81 -1.50 21.30 -2.57
CA LYS A 81 -2.60 21.36 -1.60
C LYS A 81 -3.05 19.98 -1.12
N LEU A 82 -3.12 19.00 -2.02
CA LEU A 82 -3.45 17.63 -1.63
C LEU A 82 -2.36 17.00 -0.76
N PHE A 83 -1.09 17.30 -1.05
CA PHE A 83 0.03 16.86 -0.23
C PHE A 83 -0.03 17.47 1.18
N GLU A 84 -0.28 18.78 1.30
CA GLU A 84 -0.48 19.44 2.60
C GLU A 84 -1.59 18.78 3.42
N LEU A 85 -2.75 18.54 2.79
CA LEU A 85 -3.91 17.91 3.45
C LEU A 85 -3.62 16.46 3.87
N SER A 86 -2.92 15.70 3.05
CA SER A 86 -2.57 14.31 3.35
C SER A 86 -1.65 14.19 4.56
N ARG A 87 -0.74 15.17 4.73
CA ARG A 87 0.20 15.19 5.85
C ARG A 87 -0.39 15.68 7.16
N ALA A 88 -1.38 16.56 7.12
CA ALA A 88 -1.90 17.22 8.32
C ALA A 88 -2.57 16.25 9.32
N HIS A 89 -3.12 15.12 8.87
CA HIS A 89 -3.88 14.18 9.71
C HIS A 89 -3.70 12.71 9.31
N SER A 90 -2.59 12.35 8.69
CA SER A 90 -2.38 10.96 8.28
C SER A 90 -1.81 10.12 9.44
N PRO A 91 -2.51 9.07 9.90
CA PRO A 91 -1.95 8.12 10.87
C PRO A 91 -0.71 7.40 10.32
N TYR A 92 -0.55 7.39 8.99
CA TYR A 92 0.60 6.79 8.32
C TYR A 92 1.86 7.66 8.35
N GLU A 93 1.76 8.95 8.70
CA GLU A 93 2.94 9.82 8.76
C GLU A 93 3.92 9.39 9.87
N VAL A 94 3.40 9.01 11.04
CA VAL A 94 4.21 8.49 12.13
C VAL A 94 4.89 7.19 11.72
N LEU A 95 4.12 6.29 11.07
CA LEU A 95 4.65 5.04 10.53
C LEU A 95 5.75 5.29 9.50
N LEU A 96 5.55 6.20 8.55
CA LEU A 96 6.53 6.53 7.50
C LEU A 96 7.80 7.14 8.09
N LYS A 97 7.69 8.08 9.04
CA LYS A 97 8.84 8.67 9.73
C LYS A 97 9.67 7.64 10.49
N ALA A 98 9.00 6.68 11.13
CA ALA A 98 9.67 5.57 11.82
C ALA A 98 10.32 4.60 10.83
N ALA A 99 9.65 4.28 9.72
CA ALA A 99 10.06 3.24 8.80
C ALA A 99 11.20 3.66 7.87
N GLN A 100 11.17 4.85 7.27
CA GLN A 100 12.11 5.24 6.22
C GLN A 100 13.60 5.09 6.59
N PRO A 101 14.10 5.58 7.74
CA PRO A 101 15.51 5.43 8.08
C PRO A 101 15.91 3.95 8.30
N LEU A 102 15.02 3.15 8.88
CA LEU A 102 15.25 1.73 9.15
C LEU A 102 15.22 0.91 7.87
N MET A 103 14.29 1.19 6.97
CA MET A 103 14.20 0.56 5.65
C MET A 103 15.44 0.86 4.81
N ARG A 104 15.96 2.10 4.87
CA ARG A 104 17.20 2.47 4.18
C ARG A 104 18.39 1.65 4.67
N SER A 105 18.59 1.56 5.99
CA SER A 105 19.64 0.70 6.57
C SER A 105 19.46 -0.76 6.15
N LEU A 106 18.23 -1.29 6.21
CA LEU A 106 17.93 -2.66 5.78
C LEU A 106 18.30 -2.90 4.31
N ALA A 107 17.94 -1.95 3.43
CA ALA A 107 18.25 -2.07 1.99
C ALA A 107 19.75 -1.97 1.71
N GLU A 108 20.49 -1.15 2.44
CA GLU A 108 21.95 -1.04 2.36
C GLU A 108 22.65 -2.30 2.86
N ASP A 109 22.24 -2.82 4.03
CA ASP A 109 22.85 -3.98 4.69
C ASP A 109 22.64 -5.27 3.90
N LEU A 110 21.43 -5.53 3.46
CA LEU A 110 21.08 -6.71 2.67
C LEU A 110 21.38 -6.55 1.18
N ARG A 111 21.58 -5.32 0.73
CA ARG A 111 21.71 -4.95 -0.69
C ARG A 111 20.49 -5.36 -1.53
N GLU A 112 19.31 -5.35 -0.92
CA GLU A 112 18.04 -5.70 -1.55
C GLU A 112 17.01 -4.59 -1.37
N SER A 113 16.10 -4.43 -2.35
CA SER A 113 15.02 -3.46 -2.24
C SER A 113 13.97 -3.92 -1.23
N CYS A 114 13.43 -2.98 -0.46
CA CYS A 114 12.32 -3.25 0.43
C CYS A 114 11.22 -2.19 0.30
N HIS A 115 9.97 -2.58 0.57
CA HIS A 115 8.84 -1.69 0.50
C HIS A 115 7.87 -1.91 1.66
N LEU A 116 7.23 -0.83 2.10
CA LEU A 116 6.21 -0.80 3.14
C LEU A 116 4.84 -0.62 2.49
N CYS A 117 3.93 -1.53 2.80
CA CYS A 117 2.57 -1.52 2.26
C CYS A 117 1.53 -1.49 3.35
N VAL A 118 0.36 -0.94 3.00
CA VAL A 118 -0.87 -1.02 3.81
C VAL A 118 -2.04 -1.43 2.93
N LEU A 119 -3.13 -1.86 3.55
CA LEU A 119 -4.38 -2.07 2.82
C LEU A 119 -5.14 -0.74 2.73
N HIS A 120 -5.42 -0.30 1.53
CA HIS A 120 -6.29 0.83 1.23
C HIS A 120 -7.54 0.33 0.53
N ARG A 121 -8.68 0.32 1.23
CA ARG A 121 -9.93 -0.33 0.81
C ARG A 121 -9.71 -1.84 0.62
N ASP A 122 -9.69 -2.30 -0.62
CA ASP A 122 -9.49 -3.70 -1.04
C ASP A 122 -8.18 -3.91 -1.83
N ARG A 123 -7.28 -2.89 -1.86
CA ARG A 123 -6.01 -2.91 -2.59
C ARG A 123 -4.82 -2.68 -1.67
N VAL A 124 -3.70 -3.26 -2.03
CA VAL A 124 -2.41 -3.00 -1.38
C VAL A 124 -1.84 -1.70 -1.92
N LEU A 125 -1.67 -0.71 -1.05
CA LEU A 125 -1.03 0.56 -1.37
C LEU A 125 0.43 0.54 -0.91
N VAL A 126 1.36 0.87 -1.80
CA VAL A 126 2.77 1.05 -1.46
C VAL A 126 2.97 2.43 -0.85
N LEU A 127 3.34 2.49 0.44
CA LEU A 127 3.56 3.75 1.16
C LEU A 127 4.99 4.26 1.05
N ALA A 128 5.97 3.36 1.07
CA ALA A 128 7.38 3.69 0.97
C ALA A 128 8.15 2.56 0.30
N GLN A 129 9.25 2.93 -0.32
CA GLN A 129 10.23 2.00 -0.89
C GLN A 129 11.63 2.55 -0.66
N GLU A 130 12.57 1.65 -0.35
CA GLU A 130 14.00 1.88 -0.40
C GLU A 130 14.62 0.92 -1.41
N GLU A 131 15.42 1.45 -2.31
CA GLU A 131 15.99 0.68 -3.41
C GLU A 131 17.31 0.00 -3.00
N SER A 132 17.51 -1.19 -3.54
CA SER A 132 18.83 -1.86 -3.48
C SER A 132 19.91 -0.97 -4.08
N PRO A 133 21.11 -0.88 -3.47
CA PRO A 133 22.26 -0.20 -4.07
C PRO A 133 22.87 -0.95 -5.26
N ARG A 134 22.31 -2.10 -5.66
CA ARG A 134 22.79 -2.88 -6.81
C ARG A 134 22.37 -2.26 -8.14
N PRO A 135 23.16 -2.45 -9.21
CA PRO A 135 22.79 -2.00 -10.56
C PRO A 135 21.50 -2.60 -11.09
N PHE A 136 21.25 -3.89 -10.79
CA PHE A 136 20.01 -4.59 -11.10
C PHE A 136 19.21 -4.77 -9.81
N ARG A 137 17.97 -4.25 -9.80
CA ARG A 137 17.09 -4.30 -8.64
C ARG A 137 15.63 -4.32 -9.06
N LEU A 138 14.79 -4.90 -8.21
CA LEU A 138 13.35 -4.74 -8.33
C LEU A 138 12.94 -3.42 -7.67
N SER A 139 12.01 -2.71 -8.30
CA SER A 139 11.45 -1.47 -7.79
C SER A 139 9.93 -1.52 -7.88
N VAL A 140 9.25 -1.02 -6.86
CA VAL A 140 7.80 -0.90 -6.81
C VAL A 140 7.46 0.57 -6.57
N GLU A 141 6.64 1.16 -7.43
CA GLU A 141 6.32 2.58 -7.37
C GLU A 141 5.52 2.93 -6.11
N VAL A 142 5.96 3.97 -5.38
CA VAL A 142 5.23 4.52 -4.24
C VAL A 142 3.92 5.13 -4.71
N GLY A 143 2.81 4.83 -4.02
CA GLY A 143 1.46 5.22 -4.43
C GLY A 143 0.77 4.23 -5.34
N SER A 144 1.47 3.22 -5.88
CA SER A 144 0.86 2.19 -6.72
C SER A 144 -0.05 1.25 -5.92
N LEU A 145 -1.08 0.73 -6.60
CA LEU A 145 -2.10 -0.16 -6.03
C LEU A 145 -2.01 -1.56 -6.64
N HIS A 146 -1.95 -2.56 -5.78
CA HIS A 146 -1.80 -3.96 -6.18
C HIS A 146 -2.91 -4.85 -5.62
N SER A 147 -3.08 -6.06 -6.22
CA SER A 147 -4.01 -7.06 -5.70
C SER A 147 -3.48 -7.68 -4.39
N PRO A 148 -4.30 -7.78 -3.33
CA PRO A 148 -3.91 -8.47 -2.11
C PRO A 148 -3.81 -9.99 -2.29
N LEU A 149 -4.42 -10.55 -3.33
CA LEU A 149 -4.39 -11.99 -3.62
C LEU A 149 -3.04 -12.43 -4.18
N HIS A 150 -2.43 -11.58 -5.02
CA HIS A 150 -1.27 -11.94 -5.84
C HIS A 150 0.06 -11.36 -5.35
N THR A 151 0.06 -10.61 -4.23
CA THR A 151 1.29 -10.03 -3.68
C THR A 151 1.64 -10.63 -2.33
N THR A 152 2.92 -10.75 -2.04
CA THR A 152 3.44 -11.21 -0.74
C THR A 152 2.97 -10.28 0.37
N SER A 153 3.13 -8.96 0.19
CA SER A 153 2.63 -7.94 1.12
C SER A 153 1.12 -8.04 1.35
N GLY A 154 0.33 -8.28 0.29
CA GLY A 154 -1.11 -8.44 0.38
C GLY A 154 -1.54 -9.63 1.22
N ARG A 155 -0.92 -10.78 1.01
CA ARG A 155 -1.18 -11.98 1.82
C ARG A 155 -0.79 -11.81 3.28
N VAL A 156 0.32 -11.11 3.57
CA VAL A 156 0.70 -10.75 4.93
C VAL A 156 -0.35 -9.84 5.58
N LEU A 157 -0.82 -8.81 4.86
CA LEU A 157 -1.86 -7.91 5.34
C LEU A 157 -3.16 -8.64 5.64
N LEU A 158 -3.63 -9.50 4.73
CA LEU A 158 -4.84 -10.32 4.94
C LEU A 158 -4.68 -11.30 6.12
N ALA A 159 -3.51 -11.92 6.25
CA ALA A 159 -3.22 -12.82 7.37
C ALA A 159 -3.16 -12.09 8.73
N SER A 160 -2.86 -10.79 8.74
CA SER A 160 -2.82 -9.97 9.96
C SER A 160 -4.18 -9.44 10.41
N MET A 161 -5.24 -9.73 9.66
CA MET A 161 -6.60 -9.31 9.99
C MET A 161 -7.37 -10.38 10.76
N GLU A 162 -8.39 -9.94 11.49
CA GLU A 162 -9.44 -10.82 11.96
C GLU A 162 -10.16 -11.49 10.80
N GLU A 163 -10.64 -12.73 10.97
CA GLU A 163 -11.23 -13.52 9.89
C GLU A 163 -12.40 -12.80 9.21
N ALA A 164 -13.27 -12.15 9.99
CA ALA A 164 -14.40 -11.40 9.47
C ALA A 164 -13.97 -10.21 8.60
N GLN A 165 -12.94 -9.47 9.02
CA GLN A 165 -12.39 -8.36 8.24
C GLN A 165 -11.72 -8.84 6.95
N CYS A 166 -10.98 -9.95 7.02
CA CYS A 166 -10.36 -10.57 5.86
C CYS A 166 -11.42 -11.00 4.84
N GLU A 167 -12.50 -11.63 5.29
CA GLU A 167 -13.61 -12.06 4.42
C GLU A 167 -14.30 -10.86 3.76
N GLU A 168 -14.52 -9.75 4.48
CA GLU A 168 -15.07 -8.52 3.90
C GLU A 168 -14.21 -7.97 2.77
N VAL A 169 -12.88 -7.99 2.91
CA VAL A 169 -11.95 -7.55 1.86
C VAL A 169 -12.02 -8.49 0.66
N LEU A 170 -11.94 -9.79 0.90
CA LEU A 170 -11.96 -10.80 -0.15
C LEU A 170 -13.27 -10.78 -0.96
N VAL A 171 -14.42 -10.63 -0.30
CA VAL A 171 -15.74 -10.59 -0.99
C VAL A 171 -15.87 -9.36 -1.90
N ARG A 172 -15.15 -8.28 -1.67
CA ARG A 172 -15.13 -7.10 -2.56
C ARG A 172 -14.29 -7.30 -3.82
N ASP A 173 -13.34 -8.22 -3.80
CA ASP A 173 -12.48 -8.52 -4.94
C ASP A 173 -13.24 -9.34 -5.99
N LEU A 174 -13.29 -8.84 -7.25
CA LEU A 174 -14.02 -9.47 -8.33
C LEU A 174 -13.37 -10.79 -8.78
N GLU A 175 -12.05 -10.90 -8.69
CA GLU A 175 -11.29 -12.08 -9.03
C GLU A 175 -11.55 -13.18 -8.00
N TRP A 176 -11.52 -12.85 -6.72
CA TRP A 176 -11.91 -13.75 -5.63
C TRP A 176 -13.32 -14.32 -5.80
N ARG A 177 -14.29 -13.49 -6.18
CA ARG A 177 -15.67 -13.95 -6.40
C ARG A 177 -15.80 -14.99 -7.51
N ARG A 178 -14.91 -14.92 -8.52
CA ARG A 178 -14.89 -15.84 -9.68
C ARG A 178 -14.03 -17.06 -9.45
N GLU A 179 -13.23 -17.06 -8.37
CA GLU A 179 -12.28 -18.14 -8.12
C GLU A 179 -13.00 -19.43 -7.69
N LYS A 180 -12.41 -20.57 -8.07
CA LYS A 180 -12.94 -21.90 -7.74
C LYS A 180 -12.90 -22.17 -6.24
N PRO A 181 -13.90 -22.88 -5.65
CA PRO A 181 -13.93 -23.17 -4.22
C PRO A 181 -12.65 -23.84 -3.69
N ALA A 182 -12.06 -24.76 -4.44
CA ALA A 182 -10.82 -25.43 -4.04
C ALA A 182 -9.62 -24.45 -3.91
N LEU A 183 -9.50 -23.48 -4.83
CA LEU A 183 -8.45 -22.47 -4.81
C LEU A 183 -8.69 -21.45 -3.68
N ARG A 184 -9.94 -21.07 -3.42
CA ARG A 184 -10.29 -20.26 -2.24
C ARG A 184 -9.89 -20.97 -0.94
N ALA A 185 -10.22 -22.25 -0.80
CA ALA A 185 -9.85 -23.03 0.38
C ALA A 185 -8.33 -23.12 0.55
N ALA A 186 -7.58 -23.35 -0.53
CA ALA A 186 -6.13 -23.36 -0.52
C ALA A 186 -5.54 -22.01 -0.10
N PHE A 187 -6.12 -20.90 -0.60
CA PHE A 187 -5.70 -19.54 -0.23
C PHE A 187 -5.93 -19.26 1.26
N ILE A 188 -7.12 -19.56 1.80
CA ILE A 188 -7.42 -19.40 3.23
C ILE A 188 -6.46 -20.23 4.09
N LYS A 189 -6.17 -21.48 3.69
CA LYS A 189 -5.15 -22.31 4.37
C LYS A 189 -3.77 -21.67 4.32
N ARG A 190 -3.39 -21.02 3.21
CA ARG A 190 -2.14 -20.26 3.10
C ARG A 190 -2.11 -19.08 4.07
N LEU A 191 -3.19 -18.30 4.19
CA LEU A 191 -3.29 -17.21 5.16
C LEU A 191 -3.14 -17.70 6.61
N ALA A 192 -3.77 -18.82 6.96
CA ALA A 192 -3.63 -19.43 8.29
C ALA A 192 -2.16 -19.85 8.55
N ALA A 193 -1.47 -20.41 7.56
CA ALA A 193 -0.06 -20.77 7.66
C ALA A 193 0.85 -19.52 7.81
N ILE A 194 0.54 -18.42 7.11
CA ILE A 194 1.26 -17.15 7.26
C ILE A 194 1.08 -16.61 8.69
N ARG A 195 -0.15 -16.60 9.20
CA ARG A 195 -0.46 -16.17 10.57
C ARG A 195 0.33 -16.97 11.61
N ALA A 196 0.41 -18.29 11.43
CA ALA A 196 1.10 -19.18 12.36
C ALA A 196 2.63 -19.01 12.34
N ARG A 197 3.25 -18.79 11.17
CA ARG A 197 4.72 -18.65 11.04
C ARG A 197 5.23 -17.21 11.11
N GLY A 198 4.34 -16.21 11.03
CA GLY A 198 4.69 -14.79 11.13
C GLY A 198 5.25 -14.15 9.86
N TYR A 199 5.35 -14.86 8.73
CA TYR A 199 5.86 -14.32 7.48
C TYR A 199 5.24 -14.99 6.25
N GLU A 200 5.39 -14.36 5.10
CA GLU A 200 5.12 -14.95 3.79
C GLU A 200 6.38 -14.99 2.94
N ARG A 201 6.51 -16.07 2.17
CA ARG A 201 7.51 -16.22 1.12
C ARG A 201 6.83 -16.63 -0.18
N SER A 202 7.18 -15.93 -1.26
CA SER A 202 6.70 -16.20 -2.60
C SER A 202 7.90 -16.31 -3.55
N GLU A 203 7.93 -17.32 -4.39
CA GLU A 203 9.01 -17.55 -5.35
C GLU A 203 8.44 -17.83 -6.74
N GLY A 204 8.86 -17.03 -7.72
CA GLY A 204 8.47 -17.21 -9.12
C GLY A 204 7.00 -16.92 -9.46
N GLU A 205 6.18 -16.46 -8.51
CA GLU A 205 4.74 -16.29 -8.74
C GLU A 205 4.41 -15.10 -9.66
N ARG A 206 5.17 -14.02 -9.59
CA ARG A 206 4.98 -12.84 -10.47
C ARG A 206 6.01 -12.75 -11.58
N PHE A 207 7.26 -13.05 -11.26
CA PHE A 207 8.38 -13.00 -12.20
C PHE A 207 9.23 -14.25 -12.05
N VAL A 208 9.64 -14.83 -13.18
CA VAL A 208 10.58 -15.95 -13.15
C VAL A 208 11.86 -15.51 -12.43
N GLY A 209 12.24 -16.25 -11.39
CA GLY A 209 13.36 -15.91 -10.53
C GLY A 209 13.11 -14.83 -9.48
N GLY A 210 11.87 -14.28 -9.40
CA GLY A 210 11.48 -13.39 -8.30
C GLY A 210 11.40 -14.14 -6.97
N LEU A 211 11.85 -13.53 -5.90
CA LEU A 211 11.73 -13.99 -4.52
C LEU A 211 11.28 -12.84 -3.65
N ASP A 212 10.12 -12.98 -3.03
CA ASP A 212 9.59 -11.99 -2.10
C ASP A 212 9.47 -12.60 -0.71
N ILE A 213 9.83 -11.83 0.31
CA ILE A 213 9.66 -12.18 1.71
C ILE A 213 8.99 -11.00 2.41
N GLY A 214 7.87 -11.26 3.08
CA GLY A 214 7.12 -10.22 3.79
C GLY A 214 6.78 -10.62 5.22
N VAL A 215 6.79 -9.62 6.10
CA VAL A 215 6.42 -9.74 7.52
C VAL A 215 5.41 -8.65 7.90
N PRO A 216 4.54 -8.87 8.90
CA PRO A 216 3.68 -7.82 9.42
C PRO A 216 4.49 -6.78 10.20
N VAL A 217 4.04 -5.53 10.20
CA VAL A 217 4.56 -4.45 11.06
C VAL A 217 3.57 -4.22 12.20
N GLY A 218 3.95 -4.60 13.39
CA GLY A 218 3.11 -4.55 14.59
C GLY A 218 2.24 -5.79 14.78
N PRO A 219 1.64 -5.89 15.98
CA PRO A 219 0.79 -7.02 16.35
C PRO A 219 -0.56 -7.00 15.62
N PRO A 220 -1.27 -8.15 15.57
CA PRO A 220 -2.57 -8.25 14.89
C PRO A 220 -3.65 -7.29 15.42
N GLU A 221 -3.53 -6.84 16.67
CA GLU A 221 -4.52 -5.98 17.35
C GLU A 221 -4.34 -4.49 17.00
N CYS A 222 -3.20 -4.09 16.38
CA CYS A 222 -2.96 -2.69 16.07
C CYS A 222 -3.94 -2.15 15.03
N SER A 223 -4.26 -0.86 15.13
CA SER A 223 -5.22 -0.18 14.24
C SER A 223 -4.74 -0.06 12.80
N ILE A 224 -3.42 0.04 12.60
CA ILE A 224 -2.79 0.10 11.29
C ILE A 224 -2.25 -1.29 10.95
N LYS A 225 -2.75 -1.87 9.85
CA LYS A 225 -2.18 -3.09 9.27
C LYS A 225 -1.17 -2.70 8.22
N ALA A 226 0.10 -3.01 8.48
CA ALA A 226 1.19 -2.75 7.54
C ALA A 226 2.03 -4.01 7.33
N ALA A 227 2.65 -4.12 6.16
CA ALA A 227 3.56 -5.20 5.81
C ALA A 227 4.86 -4.62 5.26
N LEU A 228 5.99 -5.10 5.78
CA LEU A 228 7.32 -4.82 5.24
C LEU A 228 7.76 -6.01 4.41
N THR A 229 8.20 -5.75 3.17
CA THR A 229 8.52 -6.80 2.20
C THR A 229 9.85 -6.51 1.52
N ILE A 230 10.71 -7.52 1.41
CA ILE A 230 11.87 -7.53 0.51
C ILE A 230 11.42 -8.17 -0.80
N ALA A 231 11.71 -7.51 -1.92
CA ALA A 231 11.52 -8.04 -3.26
C ALA A 231 12.89 -8.15 -3.95
N THR A 232 13.29 -9.35 -4.31
CA THR A 232 14.61 -9.62 -4.90
C THR A 232 14.52 -10.59 -6.07
N LEU A 233 15.60 -10.66 -6.85
CA LEU A 233 15.83 -11.70 -7.86
C LEU A 233 16.72 -12.79 -7.26
N LYS A 234 16.34 -14.03 -7.52
CA LYS A 234 17.12 -15.19 -7.07
C LYS A 234 18.46 -15.24 -7.81
N GLU A 235 19.53 -14.95 -7.11
CA GLU A 235 20.90 -15.01 -7.61
C GLU A 235 21.65 -16.18 -6.97
N LYS A 236 22.65 -16.71 -7.69
CA LYS A 236 23.48 -17.84 -7.20
C LYS A 236 24.18 -17.54 -5.87
N ASN A 237 24.57 -16.28 -5.66
CA ASN A 237 25.28 -15.80 -4.46
C ASN A 237 24.47 -14.68 -3.76
N GLY A 238 23.16 -14.61 -3.97
CA GLY A 238 22.29 -13.66 -3.28
C GLY A 238 22.06 -14.03 -1.81
N PRO A 239 21.49 -13.11 -1.01
CA PRO A 239 21.20 -13.38 0.38
C PRO A 239 20.18 -14.51 0.51
N SER A 240 20.42 -15.38 1.50
CA SER A 240 19.54 -16.52 1.78
C SER A 240 18.32 -16.09 2.62
N LEU A 241 17.30 -16.95 2.67
CA LEU A 241 16.14 -16.73 3.54
C LEU A 241 16.57 -16.61 5.02
N GLU A 242 17.55 -17.42 5.43
CA GLU A 242 18.10 -17.42 6.79
C GLU A 242 18.76 -16.09 7.17
N THR A 243 19.24 -15.34 6.18
CA THR A 243 19.82 -13.99 6.37
C THR A 243 18.75 -12.90 6.30
N MET A 244 17.88 -12.96 5.30
CA MET A 244 16.89 -11.91 5.04
C MET A 244 15.76 -11.86 6.07
N LEU A 245 15.21 -13.01 6.46
CA LEU A 245 14.04 -13.06 7.33
C LEU A 245 14.31 -12.50 8.74
N PRO A 246 15.39 -12.84 9.44
CA PRO A 246 15.67 -12.23 10.75
C PRO A 246 15.89 -10.72 10.67
N ALA A 247 16.63 -10.24 9.67
CA ALA A 247 16.86 -8.80 9.48
C ALA A 247 15.56 -8.04 9.17
N LEU A 248 14.73 -8.60 8.29
CA LEU A 248 13.41 -8.03 7.95
C LEU A 248 12.48 -7.98 9.16
N THR A 249 12.45 -9.07 9.94
CA THR A 249 11.62 -9.15 11.16
C THR A 249 12.07 -8.15 12.21
N ALA A 250 13.37 -8.07 12.50
CA ALA A 250 13.93 -7.10 13.43
C ALA A 250 13.63 -5.66 13.00
N CYS A 251 13.78 -5.34 11.72
CA CYS A 251 13.43 -4.03 11.17
C CYS A 251 11.94 -3.71 11.38
N ALA A 252 11.04 -4.65 11.08
CA ALA A 252 9.60 -4.48 11.24
C ALA A 252 9.19 -4.28 12.72
N GLU A 253 9.84 -4.97 13.65
CA GLU A 253 9.62 -4.83 15.09
C GLU A 253 10.03 -3.43 15.59
N VAL A 254 11.21 -2.95 15.21
CA VAL A 254 11.67 -1.61 15.57
C VAL A 254 10.77 -0.53 14.97
N ILE A 255 10.34 -0.70 13.71
CA ILE A 255 9.35 0.20 13.09
C ILE A 255 8.06 0.24 13.91
N ALA A 256 7.55 -0.92 14.32
CA ALA A 256 6.32 -1.03 15.10
C ALA A 256 6.40 -0.28 16.44
N VAL A 257 7.52 -0.38 17.14
CA VAL A 257 7.77 0.34 18.40
C VAL A 257 7.84 1.85 18.15
N HIS A 258 8.67 2.31 17.20
CA HIS A 258 8.85 3.73 16.90
C HIS A 258 7.56 4.38 16.33
N ALA A 259 6.71 3.60 15.68
CA ALA A 259 5.41 4.05 15.20
C ALA A 259 4.30 3.99 16.27
N GLY A 260 4.60 3.52 17.49
CA GLY A 260 3.63 3.37 18.58
C GLY A 260 2.60 2.25 18.34
N LEU A 261 2.89 1.31 17.45
CA LEU A 261 2.04 0.15 17.15
C LEU A 261 2.28 -1.02 18.13
N LYS A 262 3.42 -1.02 18.82
CA LYS A 262 3.83 -2.01 19.82
C LYS A 262 4.49 -1.28 21.00
N ARG A 263 4.34 -1.79 22.22
CA ARG A 263 5.03 -1.25 23.41
C ARG A 263 6.46 -1.79 23.49
N GLU A 264 7.40 -0.98 23.98
CA GLU A 264 8.81 -1.39 24.15
C GLU A 264 8.99 -2.61 25.05
N GLU A 265 8.15 -2.76 26.06
CA GLU A 265 8.17 -3.87 27.01
C GLU A 265 7.84 -5.24 26.38
N GLU A 266 7.30 -5.25 25.18
CA GLU A 266 6.94 -6.46 24.42
C GLU A 266 8.04 -6.92 23.46
N MET A 267 9.21 -6.25 23.45
CA MET A 267 10.36 -6.69 22.65
C MET A 267 10.99 -7.95 23.27
N PRO A 268 11.26 -9.02 22.47
CA PRO A 268 12.04 -10.14 22.96
C PRO A 268 13.41 -9.61 23.38
N SER A 269 13.84 -9.94 24.60
CA SER A 269 15.15 -9.53 25.10
C SER A 269 16.26 -10.01 24.14
N ALA A 270 17.20 -9.13 23.82
CA ALA A 270 18.33 -9.40 22.91
C ALA A 270 19.17 -10.64 23.29
N ASP A 271 19.03 -11.13 24.53
CA ASP A 271 19.69 -12.34 25.05
C ASP A 271 19.14 -13.67 24.48
N ALA A 272 17.93 -13.68 23.93
CA ALA A 272 17.35 -14.92 23.37
C ALA A 272 17.93 -15.27 21.98
N ALA A 273 18.44 -14.29 21.24
CA ALA A 273 18.99 -14.49 19.90
C ALA A 273 20.43 -15.06 19.89
N ASN A 274 21.13 -15.07 21.03
CA ASN A 274 22.55 -15.46 21.11
C ASN A 274 22.79 -16.84 21.74
N ARG A 275 21.76 -17.64 21.99
CA ARG A 275 21.94 -19.04 22.40
C ARG A 275 22.25 -19.89 21.18
N ARG A 276 23.55 -19.99 20.84
CA ARG A 276 24.06 -21.07 20.00
C ARG A 276 23.83 -22.38 20.73
N PRO A 277 23.32 -23.43 20.06
CA PRO A 277 23.36 -24.77 20.66
C PRO A 277 24.81 -25.17 20.84
N GLN A 278 25.22 -25.39 22.08
CA GLN A 278 26.46 -26.09 22.35
C GLN A 278 26.23 -27.55 21.96
N VAL A 279 27.03 -28.03 21.01
CA VAL A 279 27.17 -29.45 20.65
C VAL A 279 27.96 -30.14 21.73
#